data_567c41d75307d694c21a3d4c3d3d5346
#
_entry.id   567c41d75307d694c21a3d4c3d3d5346
#
_cell.length_a   1.000
_cell.length_b   1.000
_cell.length_c   1.000
_cell.angle_alpha   90.00
_cell.angle_beta   90.00
_cell.angle_gamma   90.00
#
_symmetry.space_group_name_H-M   'P 1'
#
loop_
_entity.id
_entity.type
_entity.pdbx_description
1 polymer ?
#
loop_
_entity_poly.entity_id
_entity_poly.type
_entity_poly.pdbx_seq_one_letter_code
_entity_poly.pdbx_strand_id
1 'polypeptide(L)'
;MTNVLIVDDEKIEREGLKYLLSREEGERTVFEAANGKQALQVLRSEDIQLLLTDIKMPHMTGLELSKKAKEENPNLQIIIFSGFSDFTFAQEAIRYGVTEYILKPVNPDDFHKVLERAESEISKRRKKESREIKEKNFLQQYFLQSYLYSGKKEILQKAGELIDLDKWNSWHCAILIESDVALFDTAEENLEQELQKELHRMFFYMNLNARQSLILFQDVYCDYQLVANHIYNFLKREYMERFYLAVSRKFDGCESLPSVLEQLEQQMEEKFYHPDKHVFTNEDEVLGMEVGEVQDSQLMQAISEDITRKDIEQLWRHFECLKEKYHDNTQYSAMYIKFVFSNVIQELFQENQFSGEHKLEHEIERLYNCRNIMEILSVTEDNIKEYKAFLERSMNSSRNEVTAVKNYIYQHYEEDLNLEMLAEKVYLSSGYLSFIFKKETGMNLNRYIRVFRMKKAKELLRSTNMKVAQISEKVGFANVSYFCRSFREYYGSSPESYRKGTGEDEQTS
;
A
#
# COMPACT_ATOMS: atom_id res chain seq x y z
N MET A 1 1.54 23.14 -36.02
CA MET A 1 2.47 24.17 -36.53
C MET A 1 3.19 23.61 -37.76
N THR A 2 3.15 24.32 -38.93
CA THR A 2 3.76 23.87 -40.18
C THR A 2 4.89 24.85 -40.55
N ASN A 3 6.08 24.33 -40.80
CA ASN A 3 7.21 25.15 -41.25
C ASN A 3 7.16 25.27 -42.76
N VAL A 4 7.11 26.50 -43.22
CA VAL A 4 6.99 26.87 -44.66
C VAL A 4 8.25 27.62 -45.09
N LEU A 5 8.88 27.19 -46.16
CA LEU A 5 9.99 27.92 -46.78
C LEU A 5 9.51 28.58 -48.05
N ILE A 6 9.66 29.92 -48.15
CA ILE A 6 9.38 30.72 -49.33
C ILE A 6 10.71 31.02 -50.03
N VAL A 7 10.75 30.75 -51.34
CA VAL A 7 11.96 30.93 -52.17
C VAL A 7 11.60 31.71 -53.44
N ASP A 8 12.08 32.92 -53.52
CA ASP A 8 11.93 33.80 -54.68
C ASP A 8 13.09 34.81 -54.69
N ASP A 9 13.67 35.18 -55.80
CA ASP A 9 14.73 36.15 -55.84
C ASP A 9 14.24 37.58 -55.64
N GLU A 10 12.96 37.85 -55.92
CA GLU A 10 12.34 39.13 -55.68
C GLU A 10 11.77 39.24 -54.27
N LYS A 11 12.28 40.20 -53.50
CA LYS A 11 11.81 40.47 -52.14
C LYS A 11 10.31 40.76 -52.03
N ILE A 12 9.78 41.51 -53.01
CA ILE A 12 8.37 41.90 -53.07
C ILE A 12 7.47 40.66 -53.20
N GLU A 13 7.85 39.72 -54.05
CA GLU A 13 7.13 38.46 -54.23
C GLU A 13 7.13 37.60 -52.95
N ARG A 14 8.26 37.52 -52.27
CA ARG A 14 8.32 36.81 -50.97
C ARG A 14 7.41 37.44 -49.93
N GLU A 15 7.39 38.81 -49.84
CA GLU A 15 6.50 39.50 -48.91
C GLU A 15 5.03 39.33 -49.30
N GLY A 16 4.71 39.29 -50.60
CA GLY A 16 3.37 39.00 -51.11
C GLY A 16 2.90 37.59 -50.70
N LEU A 17 3.74 36.57 -50.84
CA LEU A 17 3.43 35.19 -50.41
C LEU A 17 3.29 35.07 -48.88
N LYS A 18 4.12 35.78 -48.11
CA LYS A 18 3.92 35.90 -46.67
C LYS A 18 2.59 36.54 -46.29
N TYR A 19 2.23 37.58 -46.95
CA TYR A 19 0.92 38.24 -46.72
C TYR A 19 -0.23 37.27 -47.03
N LEU A 20 -0.20 36.55 -48.13
CA LEU A 20 -1.20 35.54 -48.45
C LEU A 20 -1.25 34.46 -47.35
N LEU A 21 -0.12 33.90 -46.93
CA LEU A 21 -0.05 32.93 -45.84
C LEU A 21 -0.61 33.46 -44.52
N SER A 22 -0.39 34.76 -44.22
CA SER A 22 -0.87 35.38 -42.99
C SER A 22 -2.39 35.55 -42.90
N ARG A 23 -3.08 35.50 -44.04
CA ARG A 23 -4.56 35.57 -44.14
C ARG A 23 -5.23 34.21 -43.99
N GLU A 24 -4.46 33.14 -44.08
CA GLU A 24 -4.96 31.78 -43.98
C GLU A 24 -4.96 31.29 -42.53
N GLU A 25 -6.00 30.57 -42.12
CA GLU A 25 -6.09 30.00 -40.78
C GLU A 25 -5.00 28.90 -40.57
N GLY A 26 -4.36 28.90 -39.43
CA GLY A 26 -3.39 27.90 -39.02
C GLY A 26 -2.06 28.48 -38.49
N GLU A 27 -1.42 27.77 -37.60
CA GLU A 27 -0.10 28.14 -37.05
C GLU A 27 1.03 27.73 -37.99
N ARG A 28 1.82 28.70 -38.49
CA ARG A 28 2.93 28.49 -39.41
C ARG A 28 4.17 29.24 -38.97
N THR A 29 5.34 28.62 -39.15
CA THR A 29 6.62 29.29 -39.08
C THR A 29 7.12 29.49 -40.49
N VAL A 30 7.37 30.75 -40.90
CA VAL A 30 7.79 31.06 -42.26
C VAL A 30 9.28 31.36 -42.31
N PHE A 31 10.00 30.62 -43.13
CA PHE A 31 11.39 30.82 -43.49
C PHE A 31 11.50 31.40 -44.89
N GLU A 32 12.57 32.11 -45.19
CA GLU A 32 12.80 32.75 -46.50
C GLU A 32 14.15 32.43 -47.05
N ALA A 33 14.23 32.29 -48.36
CA ALA A 33 15.47 32.24 -49.10
C ALA A 33 15.38 33.05 -50.40
N ALA A 34 16.43 33.77 -50.75
CA ALA A 34 16.46 34.57 -51.95
C ALA A 34 16.99 33.82 -53.21
N ASN A 35 17.36 32.55 -53.08
CA ASN A 35 17.81 31.69 -54.19
C ASN A 35 17.83 30.21 -53.77
N GLY A 36 17.92 29.32 -54.74
CA GLY A 36 17.93 27.90 -54.53
C GLY A 36 19.07 27.35 -53.64
N LYS A 37 20.25 28.01 -53.61
CA LYS A 37 21.35 27.59 -52.75
C LYS A 37 21.08 27.86 -51.28
N GLN A 38 20.52 29.04 -50.97
CA GLN A 38 20.09 29.38 -49.61
C GLN A 38 18.93 28.46 -49.17
N ALA A 39 18.00 28.19 -50.10
CA ALA A 39 16.89 27.31 -49.84
C ALA A 39 17.34 25.91 -49.40
N LEU A 40 18.32 25.31 -50.08
CA LEU A 40 18.91 24.00 -49.71
C LEU A 40 19.62 24.04 -48.34
N GLN A 41 20.21 25.17 -47.96
CA GLN A 41 20.82 25.33 -46.63
C GLN A 41 19.74 25.29 -45.55
N VAL A 42 18.62 26.05 -45.74
CA VAL A 42 17.49 26.07 -44.79
C VAL A 42 16.82 24.70 -44.71
N LEU A 43 16.63 24.01 -45.85
CA LEU A 43 16.07 22.65 -45.87
C LEU A 43 16.89 21.60 -45.10
N ARG A 44 18.21 21.81 -44.94
CA ARG A 44 19.11 20.95 -44.19
C ARG A 44 19.21 21.31 -42.70
N SER A 45 19.01 22.59 -42.37
CA SER A 45 19.10 23.07 -40.98
C SER A 45 17.76 23.04 -40.23
N GLU A 46 16.65 23.13 -40.95
CA GLU A 46 15.31 23.26 -40.41
C GLU A 46 14.38 22.16 -40.94
N ASP A 47 13.46 21.68 -40.08
CA ASP A 47 12.44 20.69 -40.49
C ASP A 47 11.31 21.42 -41.26
N ILE A 48 11.49 21.55 -42.59
CA ILE A 48 10.52 22.20 -43.49
C ILE A 48 9.55 21.18 -44.05
N GLN A 49 8.25 21.46 -43.98
CA GLN A 49 7.21 20.58 -44.51
C GLN A 49 6.61 21.08 -45.82
N LEU A 50 6.66 22.39 -46.07
CA LEU A 50 6.12 23.02 -47.26
C LEU A 50 7.13 23.96 -47.87
N LEU A 51 7.42 23.78 -49.17
CA LEU A 51 8.26 24.66 -49.98
C LEU A 51 7.37 25.40 -51.00
N LEU A 52 7.44 26.73 -50.96
CA LEU A 52 6.84 27.62 -51.93
C LEU A 52 7.97 28.23 -52.75
N THR A 53 8.06 27.96 -54.02
CA THR A 53 9.18 28.46 -54.84
C THR A 53 8.76 29.03 -56.18
N ASP A 54 9.41 30.09 -56.58
CA ASP A 54 9.32 30.56 -57.97
C ASP A 54 10.08 29.62 -58.92
N ILE A 55 9.71 29.54 -60.20
CA ILE A 55 10.42 28.74 -61.20
C ILE A 55 11.71 29.40 -61.62
N LYS A 56 11.65 30.69 -61.97
CA LYS A 56 12.79 31.37 -62.53
C LYS A 56 13.58 32.12 -61.48
N MET A 57 14.64 31.56 -61.06
CA MET A 57 15.60 32.16 -60.13
C MET A 57 17.01 32.11 -60.69
N PRO A 58 17.88 33.09 -60.36
CA PRO A 58 19.31 33.05 -60.77
C PRO A 58 20.01 31.80 -60.21
N HIS A 59 20.88 31.22 -61.02
CA HIS A 59 21.79 30.10 -60.72
C HIS A 59 21.11 28.75 -60.51
N MET A 60 19.92 28.66 -60.01
CA MET A 60 19.20 27.42 -59.76
C MET A 60 17.69 27.70 -59.93
N THR A 61 17.05 27.03 -60.85
CA THR A 61 15.61 27.12 -61.06
C THR A 61 14.81 26.46 -59.95
N GLY A 62 13.55 26.89 -59.75
CA GLY A 62 12.69 26.21 -58.77
C GLY A 62 12.42 24.74 -59.11
N LEU A 63 12.48 24.34 -60.36
CA LEU A 63 12.35 22.96 -60.75
C LEU A 63 13.63 22.13 -60.35
N GLU A 64 14.83 22.67 -60.54
CA GLU A 64 16.05 22.06 -60.06
C GLU A 64 16.10 21.99 -58.53
N LEU A 65 15.64 23.08 -57.86
CA LEU A 65 15.52 23.07 -56.40
C LEU A 65 14.54 21.98 -55.95
N SER A 66 13.36 21.90 -56.58
CA SER A 66 12.35 20.89 -56.24
C SER A 66 12.85 19.47 -56.37
N LYS A 67 13.61 19.18 -57.45
CA LYS A 67 14.25 17.86 -57.66
C LYS A 67 15.17 17.52 -56.49
N LYS A 68 16.13 18.41 -56.18
CA LYS A 68 17.11 18.19 -55.10
C LYS A 68 16.44 18.12 -53.73
N ALA A 69 15.46 18.94 -53.48
CA ALA A 69 14.69 18.96 -52.24
C ALA A 69 13.90 17.63 -52.04
N LYS A 70 13.36 17.07 -53.12
CA LYS A 70 12.68 15.76 -53.07
C LYS A 70 13.65 14.59 -52.96
N GLU A 71 14.86 14.68 -53.49
CA GLU A 71 15.90 13.69 -53.30
C GLU A 71 16.35 13.64 -51.82
N GLU A 72 16.46 14.81 -51.16
CA GLU A 72 16.82 14.87 -49.72
C GLU A 72 15.63 14.60 -48.79
N ASN A 73 14.44 15.08 -49.12
CA ASN A 73 13.18 14.85 -48.37
C ASN A 73 12.02 14.51 -49.31
N PRO A 74 11.78 13.21 -49.62
CA PRO A 74 10.71 12.75 -50.50
C PRO A 74 9.29 13.24 -50.02
N ASN A 75 9.20 13.66 -48.79
CA ASN A 75 7.95 13.97 -48.11
C ASN A 75 7.57 15.43 -48.15
N LEU A 76 8.53 16.28 -48.48
CA LEU A 76 8.35 17.70 -48.61
C LEU A 76 7.22 18.04 -49.61
N GLN A 77 6.24 18.80 -49.16
CA GLN A 77 5.24 19.32 -50.08
C GLN A 77 5.82 20.55 -50.82
N ILE A 78 5.64 20.59 -52.14
CA ILE A 78 6.22 21.66 -52.97
C ILE A 78 5.13 22.31 -53.83
N ILE A 79 5.01 23.63 -53.71
CA ILE A 79 4.15 24.44 -54.56
C ILE A 79 5.04 25.36 -55.38
N ILE A 80 4.89 25.32 -56.70
CA ILE A 80 5.63 26.19 -57.61
C ILE A 80 4.74 27.32 -58.08
N PHE A 81 5.29 28.55 -58.09
CA PHE A 81 4.70 29.74 -58.66
C PHE A 81 5.39 30.06 -59.99
N SER A 82 4.62 30.43 -61.02
CA SER A 82 5.19 30.73 -62.35
C SER A 82 4.42 31.84 -63.05
N GLY A 83 5.15 32.75 -63.61
CA GLY A 83 4.62 33.77 -64.52
C GLY A 83 4.38 33.25 -65.96
N PHE A 84 4.63 31.98 -66.23
CA PHE A 84 4.55 31.42 -67.57
C PHE A 84 3.56 30.27 -67.63
N SER A 85 2.68 30.34 -68.63
CA SER A 85 1.74 29.27 -68.96
C SER A 85 2.35 28.12 -69.81
N ASP A 86 3.69 27.96 -69.75
CA ASP A 86 4.39 26.98 -70.55
C ASP A 86 4.14 25.56 -70.02
N PHE A 87 3.50 24.74 -70.80
CA PHE A 87 3.13 23.36 -70.48
C PHE A 87 4.35 22.48 -70.18
N THR A 88 5.54 22.81 -70.72
CA THR A 88 6.76 22.07 -70.48
C THR A 88 7.19 22.15 -69.03
N PHE A 89 7.11 23.28 -68.37
CA PHE A 89 7.45 23.47 -66.95
C PHE A 89 6.48 22.72 -66.01
N ALA A 90 5.21 22.72 -66.37
CA ALA A 90 4.26 21.95 -65.57
C ALA A 90 4.49 20.43 -65.70
N GLN A 91 4.87 19.95 -66.89
CA GLN A 91 5.17 18.58 -67.12
C GLN A 91 6.47 18.13 -66.39
N GLU A 92 7.47 18.95 -66.32
CA GLU A 92 8.72 18.73 -65.55
C GLU A 92 8.45 18.76 -64.04
N ALA A 93 7.62 19.69 -63.54
CA ALA A 93 7.23 19.80 -62.15
C ALA A 93 6.60 18.49 -61.66
N ILE A 94 5.69 17.90 -62.44
CA ILE A 94 5.06 16.59 -62.15
C ILE A 94 6.11 15.48 -62.04
N ARG A 95 7.10 15.44 -62.97
CA ARG A 95 8.20 14.44 -62.93
C ARG A 95 9.07 14.54 -61.69
N TYR A 96 9.25 15.75 -61.14
CA TYR A 96 10.04 15.97 -59.92
C TYR A 96 9.21 15.89 -58.63
N GLY A 97 7.93 15.45 -58.73
CA GLY A 97 7.09 15.24 -57.57
C GLY A 97 6.63 16.50 -56.91
N VAL A 98 6.50 17.59 -57.67
CA VAL A 98 5.90 18.85 -57.20
C VAL A 98 4.43 18.59 -56.92
N THR A 99 3.93 19.08 -55.78
CA THR A 99 2.57 18.82 -55.33
C THR A 99 1.55 19.63 -56.13
N GLU A 100 1.83 20.90 -56.33
CA GLU A 100 0.93 21.84 -57.02
C GLU A 100 1.71 22.92 -57.76
N TYR A 101 1.07 23.48 -58.78
CA TYR A 101 1.61 24.51 -59.64
C TYR A 101 0.59 25.67 -59.80
N ILE A 102 1.00 26.92 -59.48
CA ILE A 102 0.15 28.10 -59.49
C ILE A 102 0.69 29.13 -60.51
N LEU A 103 -0.18 29.66 -61.34
CA LEU A 103 0.18 30.72 -62.26
C LEU A 103 0.12 32.09 -61.57
N LYS A 104 1.12 32.95 -61.83
CA LYS A 104 1.12 34.38 -61.46
C LYS A 104 0.31 35.16 -62.51
N PRO A 105 -0.51 36.19 -62.11
CA PRO A 105 -0.69 36.67 -60.75
C PRO A 105 -1.49 35.68 -59.88
N VAL A 106 -1.02 35.47 -58.65
CA VAL A 106 -1.61 34.49 -57.73
C VAL A 106 -3.03 34.93 -57.33
N ASN A 107 -3.99 34.08 -57.65
CA ASN A 107 -5.35 34.28 -57.19
C ASN A 107 -5.45 33.76 -55.72
N PRO A 108 -5.95 34.58 -54.78
CA PRO A 108 -6.08 34.16 -53.39
C PRO A 108 -6.91 32.87 -53.18
N ASP A 109 -8.01 32.70 -53.93
CA ASP A 109 -8.89 31.53 -53.79
C ASP A 109 -8.21 30.27 -54.32
N ASP A 110 -7.38 30.34 -55.36
CA ASP A 110 -6.61 29.21 -55.88
C ASP A 110 -5.45 28.89 -54.93
N PHE A 111 -4.80 29.92 -54.36
CA PHE A 111 -3.77 29.73 -53.37
C PHE A 111 -4.32 29.02 -52.13
N HIS A 112 -5.46 29.45 -51.60
CA HIS A 112 -6.16 28.83 -50.49
C HIS A 112 -6.39 27.32 -50.71
N LYS A 113 -6.99 26.94 -51.84
CA LYS A 113 -7.29 25.54 -52.18
C LYS A 113 -6.03 24.69 -52.26
N VAL A 114 -4.96 25.22 -52.86
CA VAL A 114 -3.70 24.49 -53.00
C VAL A 114 -3.01 24.34 -51.67
N LEU A 115 -3.00 25.40 -50.85
CA LEU A 115 -2.44 25.35 -49.50
C LEU A 115 -3.18 24.35 -48.62
N GLU A 116 -4.51 24.40 -48.64
CA GLU A 116 -5.36 23.46 -47.87
C GLU A 116 -5.05 22.00 -48.23
N ARG A 117 -4.90 21.69 -49.55
CA ARG A 117 -4.53 20.35 -50.00
C ARG A 117 -3.16 19.94 -49.48
N ALA A 118 -2.14 20.80 -49.62
CA ALA A 118 -0.79 20.51 -49.14
C ALA A 118 -0.75 20.29 -47.63
N GLU A 119 -1.42 21.12 -46.85
CA GLU A 119 -1.50 20.97 -45.40
C GLU A 119 -2.32 19.75 -44.95
N SER A 120 -3.37 19.40 -45.69
CA SER A 120 -4.11 18.15 -45.45
C SER A 120 -3.22 16.94 -45.63
N GLU A 121 -2.41 16.90 -46.69
CA GLU A 121 -1.47 15.79 -46.91
C GLU A 121 -0.38 15.71 -45.81
N ILE A 122 0.17 16.89 -45.39
CA ILE A 122 1.12 16.95 -44.26
C ILE A 122 0.46 16.42 -42.98
N SER A 123 -0.78 16.84 -42.69
CA SER A 123 -1.53 16.42 -41.51
C SER A 123 -1.85 14.91 -41.50
N LYS A 124 -2.32 14.38 -42.63
CA LYS A 124 -2.60 12.94 -42.79
C LYS A 124 -1.36 12.11 -42.54
N ARG A 125 -0.24 12.58 -43.04
CA ARG A 125 1.02 11.89 -42.90
C ARG A 125 1.51 11.91 -41.46
N ARG A 126 1.51 13.10 -40.79
CA ARG A 126 1.87 13.20 -39.36
C ARG A 126 0.98 12.29 -38.50
N LYS A 127 -0.31 12.21 -38.79
CA LYS A 127 -1.22 11.30 -38.11
C LYS A 127 -0.86 9.84 -38.36
N LYS A 128 -0.45 9.48 -39.57
CA LYS A 128 -0.03 8.11 -39.90
C LYS A 128 1.26 7.74 -39.17
N GLU A 129 2.27 8.61 -39.26
CA GLU A 129 3.56 8.40 -38.57
C GLU A 129 3.37 8.31 -37.04
N SER A 130 2.58 9.22 -36.46
CA SER A 130 2.24 9.17 -35.05
C SER A 130 1.51 7.89 -34.65
N ARG A 131 0.61 7.40 -35.52
CA ARG A 131 -0.08 6.13 -35.29
C ARG A 131 0.86 4.94 -35.37
N GLU A 132 1.73 4.88 -36.36
CA GLU A 132 2.73 3.82 -36.50
C GLU A 132 3.71 3.77 -35.30
N ILE A 133 4.12 4.95 -34.80
CA ILE A 133 4.94 5.05 -33.58
C ILE A 133 4.15 4.53 -32.35
N LYS A 134 2.90 4.95 -32.18
CA LYS A 134 2.05 4.49 -31.09
C LYS A 134 1.80 2.97 -31.14
N GLU A 135 1.52 2.43 -32.32
CA GLU A 135 1.35 0.99 -32.54
C GLU A 135 2.64 0.21 -32.21
N LYS A 136 3.79 0.75 -32.62
CA LYS A 136 5.11 0.14 -32.32
C LYS A 136 5.41 0.17 -30.83
N ASN A 137 5.16 1.29 -30.14
CA ASN A 137 5.35 1.42 -28.70
C ASN A 137 4.42 0.50 -27.93
N PHE A 138 3.15 0.40 -28.34
CA PHE A 138 2.20 -0.53 -27.76
C PHE A 138 2.65 -1.99 -27.88
N LEU A 139 3.11 -2.39 -29.07
CA LEU A 139 3.64 -3.74 -29.28
C LEU A 139 4.88 -4.01 -28.40
N GLN A 140 5.79 -3.03 -28.28
CA GLN A 140 6.94 -3.14 -27.39
C GLN A 140 6.53 -3.38 -25.95
N GLN A 141 5.63 -2.57 -25.42
CA GLN A 141 5.13 -2.71 -24.05
C GLN A 141 4.42 -4.06 -23.86
N TYR A 142 3.58 -4.46 -24.78
CA TYR A 142 2.85 -5.74 -24.74
C TYR A 142 3.80 -6.95 -24.70
N PHE A 143 4.77 -7.01 -25.60
CA PHE A 143 5.72 -8.13 -25.62
C PHE A 143 6.62 -8.13 -24.40
N LEU A 144 7.10 -6.97 -23.96
CA LEU A 144 7.94 -6.87 -22.80
C LEU A 144 7.18 -7.29 -21.53
N GLN A 145 5.97 -6.79 -21.33
CA GLN A 145 5.13 -7.17 -20.19
C GLN A 145 4.83 -8.68 -20.20
N SER A 146 4.46 -9.22 -21.37
CA SER A 146 4.22 -10.66 -21.51
C SER A 146 5.44 -11.51 -21.21
N TYR A 147 6.61 -11.01 -21.58
CA TYR A 147 7.88 -11.68 -21.31
C TYR A 147 8.27 -11.61 -19.82
N LEU A 148 8.15 -10.45 -19.22
CA LEU A 148 8.44 -10.21 -17.79
C LEU A 148 7.72 -11.20 -16.88
N TYR A 149 6.42 -11.42 -17.12
CA TYR A 149 5.63 -12.31 -16.28
C TYR A 149 5.67 -13.79 -16.67
N SER A 150 6.02 -14.13 -17.88
CA SER A 150 6.03 -15.53 -18.32
C SER A 150 7.41 -16.17 -18.38
N GLY A 151 8.47 -15.39 -18.58
CA GLY A 151 9.84 -15.86 -18.80
C GLY A 151 10.03 -16.69 -20.10
N LYS A 152 9.03 -16.74 -21.00
CA LYS A 152 9.05 -17.62 -22.18
C LYS A 152 9.87 -16.99 -23.32
N LYS A 153 10.99 -17.60 -23.67
CA LYS A 153 11.88 -17.13 -24.77
C LYS A 153 11.19 -17.06 -26.15
N GLU A 154 10.11 -17.83 -26.36
CA GLU A 154 9.30 -17.76 -27.59
C GLU A 154 8.69 -16.37 -27.82
N ILE A 155 8.41 -15.63 -26.73
CA ILE A 155 7.89 -14.26 -26.80
C ILE A 155 8.96 -13.33 -27.35
N LEU A 156 10.22 -13.47 -26.91
CA LEU A 156 11.35 -12.70 -27.45
C LEU A 156 11.57 -12.97 -28.94
N GLN A 157 11.44 -14.23 -29.36
CA GLN A 157 11.57 -14.57 -30.78
C GLN A 157 10.49 -13.88 -31.62
N LYS A 158 9.23 -13.94 -31.21
CA LYS A 158 8.13 -13.23 -31.86
C LYS A 158 8.31 -11.71 -31.83
N ALA A 159 8.79 -11.18 -30.72
CA ALA A 159 9.09 -9.75 -30.59
C ALA A 159 10.17 -9.32 -31.60
N GLY A 160 11.22 -10.13 -31.79
CA GLY A 160 12.31 -9.84 -32.74
C GLY A 160 11.89 -9.76 -34.20
N GLU A 161 10.75 -10.34 -34.59
CA GLU A 161 10.18 -10.19 -35.92
C GLU A 161 9.54 -8.80 -36.16
N LEU A 162 9.14 -8.12 -35.08
CA LEU A 162 8.35 -6.88 -35.13
C LEU A 162 9.09 -5.67 -34.54
N ILE A 163 10.09 -5.91 -33.68
CA ILE A 163 10.76 -4.91 -32.87
C ILE A 163 12.27 -5.16 -32.91
N ASP A 164 13.05 -4.08 -32.82
CA ASP A 164 14.51 -4.13 -32.65
C ASP A 164 14.87 -4.54 -31.21
N LEU A 165 15.28 -5.79 -31.04
CA LEU A 165 15.71 -6.34 -29.75
C LEU A 165 17.07 -5.87 -29.29
N ASP A 166 17.90 -5.26 -30.15
CA ASP A 166 19.23 -4.79 -29.78
C ASP A 166 19.14 -3.72 -28.68
N LYS A 167 18.09 -2.89 -28.72
CA LYS A 167 17.79 -1.93 -27.66
C LYS A 167 17.45 -2.59 -26.33
N TRP A 168 16.81 -3.76 -26.33
CA TRP A 168 16.46 -4.48 -25.10
C TRP A 168 17.69 -5.16 -24.50
N ASN A 169 18.64 -5.57 -25.33
CA ASN A 169 19.89 -6.17 -24.87
C ASN A 169 20.86 -5.15 -24.26
N SER A 170 20.60 -3.86 -24.41
CA SER A 170 21.45 -2.80 -23.84
C SER A 170 20.99 -2.34 -22.45
N TRP A 171 19.98 -2.93 -21.83
CA TRP A 171 19.57 -2.59 -20.48
C TRP A 171 20.43 -3.27 -19.43
N HIS A 172 20.81 -2.48 -18.42
CA HIS A 172 21.74 -2.92 -17.37
C HIS A 172 21.24 -2.65 -15.95
N CYS A 173 20.18 -1.85 -15.76
CA CYS A 173 19.57 -1.60 -14.47
C CYS A 173 18.07 -1.38 -14.62
N ALA A 174 17.31 -1.82 -13.63
CA ALA A 174 15.87 -1.62 -13.53
C ALA A 174 15.52 -0.96 -12.19
N ILE A 175 14.58 -0.04 -12.22
CA ILE A 175 13.96 0.55 -11.03
C ILE A 175 12.46 0.27 -11.08
N LEU A 176 11.97 -0.47 -10.10
CA LEU A 176 10.53 -0.66 -9.88
C LEU A 176 10.01 0.44 -8.98
N ILE A 177 8.94 1.10 -9.39
CA ILE A 177 8.25 2.12 -8.61
C ILE A 177 6.89 1.58 -8.22
N GLU A 178 6.53 1.71 -6.94
CA GLU A 178 5.22 1.36 -6.44
C GLU A 178 4.58 2.53 -5.70
N SER A 179 3.28 2.74 -5.92
CA SER A 179 2.45 3.74 -5.25
C SER A 179 1.37 3.09 -4.39
N ASP A 180 1.06 3.68 -3.25
CA ASP A 180 -0.05 3.26 -2.38
C ASP A 180 -1.42 3.42 -3.07
N VAL A 181 -1.52 4.28 -4.07
CA VAL A 181 -2.74 4.58 -4.81
C VAL A 181 -2.62 4.17 -6.28
N ALA A 182 -3.75 3.98 -6.96
CA ALA A 182 -3.80 3.71 -8.39
C ALA A 182 -3.51 5.01 -9.17
N LEU A 183 -2.24 5.25 -9.48
CA LEU A 183 -1.76 6.48 -10.12
C LEU A 183 -1.37 6.28 -11.59
N PHE A 184 -0.69 5.17 -11.90
CA PHE A 184 0.02 5.03 -13.17
C PHE A 184 -0.88 4.88 -14.40
N ASP A 185 -2.10 4.37 -14.26
CA ASP A 185 -3.06 4.29 -15.39
C ASP A 185 -3.55 5.67 -15.87
N THR A 186 -3.54 6.67 -14.97
CA THR A 186 -4.05 8.02 -15.27
C THR A 186 -2.95 9.03 -15.60
N ALA A 187 -1.72 8.77 -15.17
CA ALA A 187 -0.59 9.69 -15.29
C ALA A 187 0.41 9.31 -16.40
N GLU A 188 0.18 8.22 -17.16
CA GLU A 188 1.17 7.56 -18.01
C GLU A 188 1.88 8.50 -19.00
N GLU A 189 1.15 9.26 -19.82
CA GLU A 189 1.76 10.12 -20.86
C GLU A 189 2.51 11.32 -20.26
N ASN A 190 2.12 11.80 -19.09
CA ASN A 190 2.73 12.96 -18.46
C ASN A 190 3.96 12.58 -17.62
N LEU A 191 3.86 11.49 -16.85
CA LEU A 191 4.91 11.10 -15.91
C LEU A 191 6.23 10.73 -16.61
N GLU A 192 6.17 10.00 -17.73
CA GLU A 192 7.38 9.68 -18.51
C GLU A 192 8.08 10.95 -18.98
N GLN A 193 7.32 11.91 -19.55
CA GLN A 193 7.87 13.17 -20.06
C GLN A 193 8.44 14.05 -18.94
N GLU A 194 7.78 14.07 -17.79
CA GLU A 194 8.24 14.82 -16.61
C GLU A 194 9.54 14.22 -16.05
N LEU A 195 9.58 12.89 -15.92
CA LEU A 195 10.79 12.18 -15.50
C LEU A 195 11.96 12.35 -16.50
N GLN A 196 11.68 12.38 -17.82
CA GLN A 196 12.73 12.65 -18.82
C GLN A 196 13.32 14.05 -18.66
N LYS A 197 12.48 15.06 -18.38
CA LYS A 197 12.94 16.42 -18.13
C LYS A 197 13.72 16.55 -16.83
N GLU A 198 13.27 15.85 -15.77
CA GLU A 198 13.90 15.93 -14.44
C GLU A 198 15.25 15.18 -14.40
N LEU A 199 15.32 14.01 -14.99
CA LEU A 199 16.53 13.18 -14.96
C LEU A 199 17.57 13.56 -16.01
N HIS A 200 17.20 14.25 -17.09
CA HIS A 200 18.05 14.54 -18.25
C HIS A 200 18.79 13.32 -18.81
N ARG A 201 18.14 12.14 -18.77
CA ARG A 201 18.68 10.85 -19.18
C ARG A 201 17.71 10.09 -20.04
N MET A 202 18.26 9.21 -20.88
CA MET A 202 17.46 8.27 -21.66
C MET A 202 17.16 7.02 -20.81
N PHE A 203 15.92 6.65 -20.76
CA PHE A 203 15.44 5.43 -20.13
C PHE A 203 14.22 4.91 -20.91
N PHE A 204 13.86 3.66 -20.64
CA PHE A 204 12.59 3.10 -21.08
C PHE A 204 11.63 3.03 -19.87
N TYR A 205 10.44 3.54 -20.07
CA TYR A 205 9.39 3.57 -19.04
C TYR A 205 8.21 2.70 -19.46
N MET A 206 7.64 1.93 -18.52
CA MET A 206 6.40 1.20 -18.75
C MET A 206 5.60 1.03 -17.47
N ASN A 207 4.28 1.05 -17.60
CA ASN A 207 3.39 0.66 -16.52
C ASN A 207 3.26 -0.86 -16.48
N LEU A 208 3.40 -1.45 -15.29
CA LEU A 208 3.09 -2.85 -15.05
C LEU A 208 1.61 -3.02 -14.68
N ASN A 209 1.11 -2.13 -13.86
CA ASN A 209 -0.30 -2.05 -13.44
C ASN A 209 -0.61 -0.65 -12.87
N ALA A 210 -1.85 -0.43 -12.40
CA ALA A 210 -2.29 0.87 -11.87
C ALA A 210 -1.43 1.42 -10.71
N ARG A 211 -0.68 0.56 -10.00
CA ARG A 211 0.14 0.93 -8.83
C ARG A 211 1.63 0.74 -9.02
N GLN A 212 2.06 0.12 -10.11
CA GLN A 212 3.47 -0.20 -10.35
C GLN A 212 3.89 0.21 -11.75
N SER A 213 5.08 0.80 -11.84
CA SER A 213 5.78 1.09 -13.09
C SER A 213 7.25 0.67 -13.02
N LEU A 214 7.83 0.40 -14.18
CA LEU A 214 9.20 -0.06 -14.34
C LEU A 214 9.98 0.92 -15.22
N ILE A 215 11.17 1.26 -14.77
CA ILE A 215 12.12 2.08 -15.54
C ILE A 215 13.36 1.23 -15.83
N LEU A 216 13.80 1.20 -17.09
CA LEU A 216 14.96 0.46 -17.53
C LEU A 216 16.03 1.41 -18.07
N PHE A 217 17.27 1.24 -17.64
CA PHE A 217 18.40 2.09 -17.97
C PHE A 217 19.51 1.33 -18.71
N GLN A 218 20.21 2.04 -19.61
CA GLN A 218 21.29 1.51 -20.43
C GLN A 218 22.69 1.87 -19.90
N ASP A 219 22.83 2.84 -19.03
CA ASP A 219 24.11 3.32 -18.54
C ASP A 219 24.70 2.37 -17.48
N VAL A 220 25.86 1.78 -17.76
CA VAL A 220 26.54 0.83 -16.88
C VAL A 220 27.27 1.50 -15.71
N TYR A 221 27.66 2.77 -15.87
CA TYR A 221 28.52 3.48 -14.90
C TYR A 221 27.76 4.42 -13.96
N CYS A 222 26.45 4.35 -13.94
CA CYS A 222 25.62 5.20 -13.11
C CYS A 222 25.45 4.63 -11.69
N ASP A 223 25.37 5.52 -10.69
CA ASP A 223 24.90 5.20 -9.36
C ASP A 223 23.37 5.29 -9.34
N TYR A 224 22.73 4.14 -9.45
CA TYR A 224 21.27 4.05 -9.54
C TYR A 224 20.56 4.24 -8.21
N GLN A 225 21.25 4.13 -7.08
CA GLN A 225 20.70 4.49 -5.78
C GLN A 225 20.46 6.01 -5.70
N LEU A 226 21.41 6.80 -6.19
CA LEU A 226 21.22 8.26 -6.30
C LEU A 226 20.10 8.63 -7.26
N VAL A 227 20.01 7.93 -8.41
CA VAL A 227 18.93 8.15 -9.38
C VAL A 227 17.57 7.81 -8.75
N ALA A 228 17.45 6.69 -8.06
CA ALA A 228 16.20 6.31 -7.38
C ALA A 228 15.79 7.31 -6.31
N ASN A 229 16.74 7.82 -5.51
CA ASN A 229 16.48 8.88 -4.54
C ASN A 229 16.00 10.18 -5.22
N HIS A 230 16.56 10.52 -6.38
CA HIS A 230 16.12 11.67 -7.15
C HIS A 230 14.68 11.48 -7.67
N ILE A 231 14.39 10.31 -8.24
CA ILE A 231 13.02 9.94 -8.66
C ILE A 231 12.04 10.00 -7.49
N TYR A 232 12.40 9.42 -6.34
CA TYR A 232 11.56 9.47 -5.14
C TYR A 232 11.23 10.90 -4.71
N ASN A 233 12.24 11.77 -4.64
CA ASN A 233 12.05 13.17 -4.24
C ASN A 233 11.16 13.93 -5.23
N PHE A 234 11.33 13.68 -6.53
CA PHE A 234 10.49 14.22 -7.58
C PHE A 234 9.03 13.77 -7.41
N LEU A 235 8.79 12.46 -7.31
CA LEU A 235 7.44 11.90 -7.15
C LEU A 235 6.75 12.41 -5.89
N LYS A 236 7.46 12.47 -4.77
CA LYS A 236 6.94 12.99 -3.50
C LYS A 236 6.55 14.47 -3.61
N ARG A 237 7.31 15.27 -4.37
CA ARG A 237 7.04 16.70 -4.57
C ARG A 237 5.82 16.94 -5.44
N GLU A 238 5.68 16.19 -6.54
CA GLU A 238 4.65 16.43 -7.54
C GLU A 238 3.29 15.80 -7.20
N TYR A 239 3.30 14.61 -6.59
CA TYR A 239 2.08 13.83 -6.40
C TYR A 239 1.57 13.77 -4.95
N MET A 240 2.38 14.19 -3.95
CA MET A 240 2.04 14.18 -2.51
C MET A 240 1.57 12.83 -1.95
N GLU A 241 1.90 11.73 -2.64
CA GLU A 241 1.55 10.36 -2.29
C GLU A 241 2.78 9.59 -1.77
N ARG A 242 2.57 8.40 -1.24
CA ARG A 242 3.66 7.52 -0.82
C ARG A 242 4.12 6.67 -1.98
N PHE A 243 5.43 6.72 -2.23
CA PHE A 243 6.10 5.90 -3.22
C PHE A 243 7.20 5.08 -2.58
N TYR A 244 7.42 3.90 -3.15
CA TYR A 244 8.51 3.02 -2.82
C TYR A 244 9.21 2.62 -4.11
N LEU A 245 10.54 2.57 -4.07
CA LEU A 245 11.38 2.24 -5.20
C LEU A 245 12.31 1.08 -4.86
N ALA A 246 12.38 0.08 -5.73
CA ALA A 246 13.37 -0.98 -5.64
C ALA A 246 14.35 -0.88 -6.82
N VAL A 247 15.65 -1.00 -6.54
CA VAL A 247 16.73 -0.87 -7.53
C VAL A 247 17.40 -2.22 -7.74
N SER A 248 17.45 -2.68 -9.00
CA SER A 248 18.07 -3.95 -9.32
C SER A 248 19.59 -3.93 -9.16
N ARG A 249 20.18 -5.11 -9.00
CA ARG A 249 21.60 -5.31 -9.35
C ARG A 249 21.80 -5.05 -10.83
N LYS A 250 23.05 -4.79 -11.23
CA LYS A 250 23.39 -4.72 -12.65
C LYS A 250 23.14 -6.07 -13.31
N PHE A 251 22.54 -6.04 -14.47
CA PHE A 251 22.25 -7.23 -15.27
C PHE A 251 22.62 -6.99 -16.75
N ASP A 252 22.71 -8.03 -17.53
CA ASP A 252 23.03 -7.94 -18.95
C ASP A 252 21.85 -8.44 -19.79
N GLY A 253 21.29 -7.49 -20.55
CA GLY A 253 20.28 -7.76 -21.56
C GLY A 253 18.92 -8.20 -21.06
N CYS A 254 18.00 -8.36 -22.00
CA CYS A 254 16.60 -8.61 -21.70
C CYS A 254 16.29 -10.03 -21.18
N GLU A 255 17.18 -11.02 -21.41
CA GLU A 255 16.92 -12.41 -20.97
C GLU A 255 16.81 -12.56 -19.45
N SER A 256 17.50 -11.71 -18.69
CA SER A 256 17.48 -11.70 -17.23
C SER A 256 16.29 -10.94 -16.62
N LEU A 257 15.56 -10.16 -17.41
CA LEU A 257 14.50 -9.27 -16.91
C LEU A 257 13.42 -9.96 -16.05
N PRO A 258 12.92 -11.17 -16.37
CA PRO A 258 11.95 -11.84 -15.51
C PRO A 258 12.48 -12.10 -14.11
N SER A 259 13.71 -12.59 -13.98
CA SER A 259 14.34 -12.81 -12.66
C SER A 259 14.68 -11.50 -11.95
N VAL A 260 15.01 -10.46 -12.70
CA VAL A 260 15.25 -9.11 -12.16
C VAL A 260 13.94 -8.53 -11.59
N LEU A 261 12.82 -8.68 -12.29
CA LEU A 261 11.52 -8.23 -11.79
C LEU A 261 11.12 -8.97 -10.50
N GLU A 262 11.28 -10.30 -10.48
CA GLU A 262 11.02 -11.12 -9.29
C GLU A 262 11.85 -10.64 -8.08
N GLN A 263 13.14 -10.34 -8.29
CA GLN A 263 14.01 -9.78 -7.25
C GLN A 263 13.54 -8.39 -6.78
N LEU A 264 13.13 -7.52 -7.70
CA LEU A 264 12.62 -6.19 -7.36
C LEU A 264 11.30 -6.26 -6.58
N GLU A 265 10.41 -7.16 -6.96
CA GLU A 265 9.15 -7.41 -6.22
C GLU A 265 9.45 -7.95 -4.82
N GLN A 266 10.41 -8.85 -4.68
CA GLN A 266 10.83 -9.36 -3.38
C GLN A 266 11.45 -8.25 -2.51
N GLN A 267 12.31 -7.39 -3.06
CA GLN A 267 12.84 -6.21 -2.35
C GLN A 267 11.73 -5.25 -1.92
N MET A 268 10.70 -5.10 -2.76
CA MET A 268 9.56 -4.24 -2.44
C MET A 268 8.75 -4.75 -1.23
N GLU A 269 8.80 -6.06 -0.92
CA GLU A 269 8.19 -6.59 0.31
C GLU A 269 8.87 -6.06 1.58
N GLU A 270 10.12 -5.60 1.52
CA GLU A 270 10.82 -5.02 2.68
C GLU A 270 10.15 -3.76 3.24
N LYS A 271 9.35 -3.04 2.44
CA LYS A 271 8.56 -1.90 2.91
C LYS A 271 7.59 -2.29 4.05
N PHE A 272 7.20 -3.57 4.11
CA PHE A 272 6.36 -4.09 5.18
C PHE A 272 7.07 -4.03 6.53
N TYR A 273 8.39 -4.25 6.56
CA TYR A 273 9.22 -4.21 7.75
C TYR A 273 9.76 -2.81 8.04
N HIS A 274 10.08 -2.06 6.98
CA HIS A 274 10.73 -0.76 7.03
C HIS A 274 9.87 0.33 6.36
N PRO A 275 8.72 0.72 6.96
CA PRO A 275 7.75 1.64 6.34
C PRO A 275 8.30 3.06 6.11
N ASP A 276 9.36 3.44 6.80
CA ASP A 276 10.02 4.74 6.66
C ASP A 276 11.11 4.74 5.57
N LYS A 277 11.52 3.57 5.09
CA LYS A 277 12.45 3.42 3.99
C LYS A 277 11.70 3.44 2.66
N HIS A 278 12.18 4.23 1.73
CA HIS A 278 11.48 4.46 0.45
C HIS A 278 12.26 3.94 -0.77
N VAL A 279 13.57 3.72 -0.64
CA VAL A 279 14.43 3.18 -1.69
C VAL A 279 15.13 1.93 -1.17
N PHE A 280 14.91 0.80 -1.83
CA PHE A 280 15.45 -0.51 -1.47
C PHE A 280 16.49 -0.93 -2.49
N THR A 281 17.64 -1.43 -2.01
CA THR A 281 18.76 -1.90 -2.82
C THR A 281 19.23 -3.26 -2.31
N ASN A 282 19.93 -4.02 -3.14
CA ASN A 282 20.49 -5.34 -2.74
C ASN A 282 21.64 -5.26 -1.72
N GLU A 283 22.14 -4.07 -1.40
CA GLU A 283 23.20 -3.90 -0.39
C GLU A 283 22.62 -3.99 1.04
N ASP A 284 21.32 -3.94 1.16
CA ASP A 284 20.60 -4.02 2.43
C ASP A 284 20.34 -5.47 2.92
N GLU A 285 20.79 -6.50 2.19
CA GLU A 285 20.78 -7.88 2.65
C GLU A 285 21.62 -8.00 3.93
N VAL A 286 21.01 -7.79 5.09
CA VAL A 286 21.60 -8.15 6.37
C VAL A 286 21.77 -9.66 6.37
N LEU A 287 23.03 -10.11 6.41
CA LEU A 287 23.39 -11.50 6.68
C LEU A 287 22.58 -11.96 7.90
N GLY A 288 21.59 -12.80 7.67
CA GLY A 288 20.72 -13.32 8.73
C GLY A 288 21.58 -13.98 9.79
N MET A 289 21.64 -13.39 10.97
CA MET A 289 22.03 -14.14 12.16
C MET A 289 21.01 -15.25 12.32
N GLU A 290 21.48 -16.50 12.38
CA GLU A 290 20.68 -17.63 12.81
C GLU A 290 20.21 -17.34 14.26
N VAL A 291 19.06 -16.72 14.39
CA VAL A 291 18.34 -16.65 15.66
C VAL A 291 17.77 -18.04 15.87
N GLY A 292 18.24 -18.72 16.93
CA GLY A 292 17.81 -20.09 17.25
C GLY A 292 16.29 -20.21 17.14
N GLU A 293 15.84 -21.15 16.32
CA GLU A 293 14.44 -21.45 16.05
C GLU A 293 13.73 -21.89 17.35
N VAL A 294 13.20 -20.95 18.09
CA VAL A 294 12.04 -21.27 18.92
C VAL A 294 10.91 -21.49 17.92
N GLN A 295 10.51 -22.75 17.75
CA GLN A 295 9.45 -23.09 16.80
C GLN A 295 8.20 -22.26 17.11
N ASP A 296 7.60 -21.62 16.09
CA ASP A 296 6.39 -20.82 16.24
C ASP A 296 5.30 -21.56 17.00
N SER A 297 5.20 -22.86 16.82
CA SER A 297 4.28 -23.74 17.54
C SER A 297 4.46 -23.70 19.07
N GLN A 298 5.68 -23.61 19.58
CA GLN A 298 5.94 -23.56 21.04
C GLN A 298 5.56 -22.21 21.64
N LEU A 299 5.87 -21.12 20.91
CA LEU A 299 5.54 -19.76 21.35
C LEU A 299 4.02 -19.51 21.28
N MET A 300 3.37 -19.98 20.22
CA MET A 300 1.91 -19.89 20.09
C MET A 300 1.20 -20.73 21.15
N GLN A 301 1.72 -21.93 21.46
CA GLN A 301 1.19 -22.75 22.55
C GLN A 301 1.34 -22.06 23.91
N ALA A 302 2.49 -21.44 24.17
CA ALA A 302 2.71 -20.70 25.42
C ALA A 302 1.73 -19.52 25.55
N ILE A 303 1.50 -18.76 24.46
CA ILE A 303 0.51 -17.68 24.43
C ILE A 303 -0.90 -18.19 24.71
N SER A 304 -1.30 -19.31 24.09
CA SER A 304 -2.61 -19.96 24.33
C SER A 304 -2.76 -20.40 25.78
N GLU A 305 -1.71 -20.98 26.38
CA GLU A 305 -1.70 -21.36 27.82
C GLU A 305 -1.81 -20.13 28.73
N ASP A 306 -1.13 -19.03 28.44
CA ASP A 306 -1.20 -17.79 29.22
C ASP A 306 -2.59 -17.18 29.20
N ILE A 307 -3.22 -17.18 28.03
CA ILE A 307 -4.61 -16.72 27.87
C ILE A 307 -5.56 -17.58 28.70
N THR A 308 -5.43 -18.92 28.60
CA THR A 308 -6.25 -19.87 29.37
C THR A 308 -6.05 -19.69 30.89
N ARG A 309 -4.81 -19.47 31.33
CA ARG A 309 -4.47 -19.22 32.76
C ARG A 309 -4.79 -17.80 33.22
N LYS A 310 -5.11 -16.90 32.28
CA LYS A 310 -5.35 -15.45 32.52
C LYS A 310 -4.11 -14.76 33.11
N ASP A 311 -2.94 -15.22 32.73
CA ASP A 311 -1.64 -14.66 33.16
C ASP A 311 -1.19 -13.57 32.19
N ILE A 312 -1.61 -12.35 32.45
CA ILE A 312 -1.32 -11.17 31.61
C ILE A 312 0.17 -10.84 31.56
N GLU A 313 0.93 -11.11 32.64
CA GLU A 313 2.36 -10.81 32.65
C GLU A 313 3.14 -11.74 31.72
N GLN A 314 2.83 -13.04 31.73
CA GLN A 314 3.47 -13.99 30.83
C GLN A 314 3.02 -13.79 29.40
N LEU A 315 1.73 -13.51 29.17
CA LEU A 315 1.21 -13.18 27.84
C LEU A 315 1.97 -12.00 27.20
N TRP A 316 2.21 -10.93 27.96
CA TRP A 316 2.99 -9.78 27.47
C TRP A 316 4.44 -10.17 27.15
N ARG A 317 5.09 -11.00 27.99
CA ARG A 317 6.45 -11.45 27.74
C ARG A 317 6.54 -12.29 26.45
N HIS A 318 5.62 -13.24 26.25
CA HIS A 318 5.62 -14.06 25.05
C HIS A 318 5.23 -13.26 23.81
N PHE A 319 4.35 -12.25 23.95
CA PHE A 319 4.07 -11.32 22.87
C PHE A 319 5.31 -10.49 22.48
N GLU A 320 6.09 -9.98 23.45
CA GLU A 320 7.34 -9.27 23.14
C GLU A 320 8.37 -10.21 22.47
N CYS A 321 8.46 -11.47 22.86
CA CYS A 321 9.30 -12.45 22.15
C CYS A 321 8.81 -12.66 20.70
N LEU A 322 7.49 -12.69 20.48
CA LEU A 322 6.92 -12.80 19.15
C LEU A 322 7.21 -11.55 18.30
N LYS A 323 7.12 -10.37 18.91
CA LYS A 323 7.45 -9.10 18.30
C LYS A 323 8.92 -9.02 17.90
N GLU A 324 9.86 -9.32 18.83
CA GLU A 324 11.30 -9.36 18.54
C GLU A 324 11.65 -10.34 17.41
N LYS A 325 10.98 -11.50 17.37
CA LYS A 325 11.20 -12.52 16.34
C LYS A 325 10.86 -12.00 14.93
N TYR A 326 9.79 -11.22 14.78
CA TYR A 326 9.27 -10.82 13.48
C TYR A 326 9.58 -9.38 13.09
N HIS A 327 9.97 -8.52 14.02
CA HIS A 327 10.14 -7.08 13.76
C HIS A 327 11.16 -6.79 12.65
N ASP A 328 12.31 -7.45 12.69
CA ASP A 328 13.41 -7.21 11.75
C ASP A 328 13.75 -8.43 10.87
N ASN A 329 12.91 -9.44 10.88
CA ASN A 329 13.18 -10.68 10.15
C ASN A 329 12.41 -10.75 8.83
N THR A 330 13.06 -10.30 7.76
CA THR A 330 12.51 -10.24 6.40
C THR A 330 12.34 -11.60 5.72
N GLN A 331 12.67 -12.72 6.38
CA GLN A 331 12.51 -14.07 5.83
C GLN A 331 11.05 -14.52 5.74
N TYR A 332 10.16 -13.90 6.52
CA TYR A 332 8.75 -14.25 6.54
C TYR A 332 7.95 -13.34 5.62
N SER A 333 7.00 -13.90 4.88
CA SER A 333 6.08 -13.08 4.09
C SER A 333 5.12 -12.29 4.99
N ALA A 334 4.68 -11.10 4.54
CA ALA A 334 3.66 -10.30 5.23
C ALA A 334 2.38 -11.11 5.53
N MET A 335 1.98 -12.00 4.61
CA MET A 335 0.80 -12.85 4.78
C MET A 335 0.98 -13.86 5.91
N TYR A 336 2.16 -14.46 6.03
CA TYR A 336 2.45 -15.39 7.12
C TYR A 336 2.42 -14.69 8.48
N ILE A 337 3.00 -13.50 8.58
CA ILE A 337 2.96 -12.69 9.81
C ILE A 337 1.52 -12.32 10.18
N LYS A 338 0.73 -11.87 9.22
CA LYS A 338 -0.70 -11.62 9.44
C LYS A 338 -1.43 -12.86 9.95
N PHE A 339 -1.13 -14.03 9.41
CA PHE A 339 -1.68 -15.29 9.88
C PHE A 339 -1.30 -15.59 11.33
N VAL A 340 -0.02 -15.46 11.70
CA VAL A 340 0.45 -15.71 13.07
C VAL A 340 -0.26 -14.79 14.07
N PHE A 341 -0.30 -13.48 13.81
CA PHE A 341 -0.91 -12.51 14.73
C PHE A 341 -2.45 -12.61 14.74
N SER A 342 -3.08 -13.03 13.63
CA SER A 342 -4.51 -13.32 13.62
C SER A 342 -4.87 -14.50 14.55
N ASN A 343 -4.02 -15.50 14.66
CA ASN A 343 -4.23 -16.59 15.59
C ASN A 343 -4.15 -16.11 17.06
N VAL A 344 -3.22 -15.19 17.38
CA VAL A 344 -3.17 -14.58 18.73
C VAL A 344 -4.49 -13.85 19.04
N ILE A 345 -4.99 -13.05 18.12
CA ILE A 345 -6.28 -12.35 18.29
C ILE A 345 -7.42 -13.36 18.46
N GLN A 346 -7.46 -14.39 17.62
CA GLN A 346 -8.48 -15.43 17.69
C GLN A 346 -8.51 -16.13 19.05
N GLU A 347 -7.35 -16.50 19.62
CA GLU A 347 -7.23 -17.10 20.95
C GLU A 347 -7.75 -16.17 22.05
N LEU A 348 -7.45 -14.84 21.99
CA LEU A 348 -7.98 -13.85 22.92
C LEU A 348 -9.51 -13.81 22.93
N PHE A 349 -10.16 -14.03 21.78
CA PHE A 349 -11.61 -13.99 21.65
C PHE A 349 -12.30 -15.33 21.99
N GLN A 350 -11.64 -16.48 21.84
CA GLN A 350 -12.20 -17.81 22.12
C GLN A 350 -12.45 -18.04 23.62
N GLU A 351 -11.53 -17.66 24.48
CA GLU A 351 -11.57 -17.88 25.93
C GLU A 351 -12.61 -17.01 26.64
N ASN A 352 -13.15 -16.01 25.98
CA ASN A 352 -14.07 -15.08 26.61
C ASN A 352 -15.32 -14.90 25.75
N GLN A 353 -16.44 -14.92 26.39
CA GLN A 353 -17.67 -14.26 25.90
C GLN A 353 -17.44 -12.75 25.65
N PHE A 354 -16.23 -12.45 25.20
CA PHE A 354 -15.65 -11.15 24.98
C PHE A 354 -16.18 -10.62 23.65
N SER A 355 -17.40 -10.12 23.67
CA SER A 355 -18.10 -9.49 22.58
C SER A 355 -18.28 -10.33 21.29
N GLY A 356 -19.48 -10.34 20.75
CA GLY A 356 -19.99 -11.22 19.72
C GLY A 356 -19.09 -11.40 18.47
N GLU A 357 -19.39 -12.41 17.68
CA GLU A 357 -18.71 -12.81 16.44
C GLU A 357 -18.32 -11.65 15.51
N HIS A 358 -19.17 -10.62 15.40
CA HIS A 358 -18.90 -9.41 14.60
C HIS A 358 -17.66 -8.60 15.03
N LYS A 359 -17.25 -8.67 16.29
CA LYS A 359 -16.07 -7.92 16.74
C LYS A 359 -14.78 -8.65 16.37
N LEU A 360 -14.74 -9.97 16.45
CA LEU A 360 -13.61 -10.76 15.98
C LEU A 360 -13.37 -10.57 14.48
N GLU A 361 -14.44 -10.65 13.67
CA GLU A 361 -14.36 -10.41 12.22
C GLU A 361 -13.76 -9.03 11.92
N HIS A 362 -14.22 -8.00 12.61
CA HIS A 362 -13.71 -6.63 12.46
C HIS A 362 -12.21 -6.53 12.80
N GLU A 363 -11.76 -7.10 13.93
CA GLU A 363 -10.35 -7.04 14.32
C GLU A 363 -9.44 -7.85 13.39
N ILE A 364 -9.90 -8.99 12.89
CA ILE A 364 -9.20 -9.77 11.87
C ILE A 364 -9.12 -8.97 10.56
N GLU A 365 -10.21 -8.36 10.10
CA GLU A 365 -10.22 -7.50 8.92
C GLU A 365 -9.26 -6.30 9.09
N ARG A 366 -9.29 -5.64 10.26
CA ARG A 366 -8.37 -4.56 10.61
C ARG A 366 -6.92 -5.01 10.50
N LEU A 367 -6.59 -6.18 11.03
CA LEU A 367 -5.24 -6.74 10.96
C LEU A 367 -4.81 -7.07 9.53
N TYR A 368 -5.69 -7.67 8.71
CA TYR A 368 -5.37 -7.98 7.32
C TYR A 368 -5.21 -6.73 6.45
N ASN A 369 -5.84 -5.62 6.81
CA ASN A 369 -5.69 -4.32 6.15
C ASN A 369 -4.43 -3.55 6.57
N CYS A 370 -3.68 -4.01 7.59
CA CYS A 370 -2.41 -3.41 7.97
C CYS A 370 -1.39 -3.46 6.83
N ARG A 371 -0.68 -2.35 6.62
CA ARG A 371 0.28 -2.17 5.53
C ARG A 371 1.71 -2.54 5.93
N ASN A 372 2.00 -2.52 7.21
CA ASN A 372 3.33 -2.80 7.76
C ASN A 372 3.24 -3.53 9.10
N ILE A 373 4.37 -4.05 9.55
CA ILE A 373 4.46 -4.81 10.79
C ILE A 373 4.11 -3.98 12.02
N MET A 374 4.44 -2.70 12.07
CA MET A 374 4.15 -1.85 13.22
C MET A 374 2.65 -1.69 13.45
N GLU A 375 1.87 -1.60 12.36
CA GLU A 375 0.41 -1.57 12.44
C GLU A 375 -0.15 -2.89 12.98
N ILE A 376 0.38 -4.04 12.54
CA ILE A 376 -0.02 -5.36 13.04
C ILE A 376 0.25 -5.49 14.54
N LEU A 377 1.44 -5.09 14.97
CA LEU A 377 1.83 -5.10 16.38
C LEU A 377 0.90 -4.21 17.21
N SER A 378 0.61 -2.99 16.72
CA SER A 378 -0.30 -2.06 17.39
C SER A 378 -1.72 -2.63 17.52
N VAL A 379 -2.27 -3.24 16.46
CA VAL A 379 -3.60 -3.88 16.51
C VAL A 379 -3.62 -5.01 17.53
N THR A 380 -2.58 -5.83 17.57
CA THR A 380 -2.49 -6.95 18.51
C THR A 380 -2.32 -6.46 19.95
N GLU A 381 -1.48 -5.45 20.17
CA GLU A 381 -1.32 -4.80 21.49
C GLU A 381 -2.63 -4.23 22.02
N ASP A 382 -3.41 -3.56 21.15
CA ASP A 382 -4.70 -2.99 21.53
C ASP A 382 -5.66 -4.08 22.00
N ASN A 383 -5.70 -5.24 21.30
CA ASN A 383 -6.52 -6.38 21.68
C ASN A 383 -6.07 -7.00 23.03
N ILE A 384 -4.75 -7.12 23.28
CA ILE A 384 -4.22 -7.59 24.57
C ILE A 384 -4.57 -6.61 25.71
N LYS A 385 -4.47 -5.30 25.48
CA LYS A 385 -4.87 -4.26 26.45
C LYS A 385 -6.34 -4.33 26.77
N GLU A 386 -7.18 -4.51 25.76
CA GLU A 386 -8.61 -4.66 25.94
C GLU A 386 -8.96 -5.94 26.72
N TYR A 387 -8.28 -7.05 26.42
CA TYR A 387 -8.40 -8.29 27.17
C TYR A 387 -8.02 -8.11 28.65
N LYS A 388 -6.91 -7.44 28.93
CA LYS A 388 -6.51 -7.08 30.30
C LYS A 388 -7.58 -6.29 31.03
N ALA A 389 -8.11 -5.22 30.40
CA ALA A 389 -9.17 -4.39 30.97
C ALA A 389 -10.47 -5.19 31.24
N PHE A 390 -10.78 -6.14 30.38
CA PHE A 390 -11.91 -7.06 30.59
C PHE A 390 -11.70 -7.94 31.84
N LEU A 391 -10.51 -8.53 32.00
CA LEU A 391 -10.20 -9.35 33.18
C LEU A 391 -10.25 -8.54 34.46
N GLU A 392 -9.73 -7.31 34.48
CA GLU A 392 -9.79 -6.41 35.64
C GLU A 392 -11.23 -6.04 36.01
N ARG A 393 -12.10 -5.76 35.03
CA ARG A 393 -13.55 -5.52 35.25
C ARG A 393 -14.23 -6.75 35.82
N SER A 394 -13.96 -7.94 35.27
CA SER A 394 -14.50 -9.20 35.76
C SER A 394 -14.06 -9.49 37.19
N MET A 395 -12.80 -9.24 37.55
CA MET A 395 -12.29 -9.41 38.93
C MET A 395 -12.94 -8.41 39.89
N ASN A 396 -13.10 -7.14 39.48
CA ASN A 396 -13.75 -6.14 40.30
C ASN A 396 -15.28 -6.42 40.45
N SER A 397 -15.95 -6.90 39.44
CA SER A 397 -17.34 -7.37 39.53
C SER A 397 -17.42 -8.53 40.52
N SER A 398 -16.61 -9.55 40.38
CA SER A 398 -16.61 -10.70 41.31
C SER A 398 -16.36 -10.28 42.77
N ARG A 399 -15.46 -9.31 43.03
CA ARG A 399 -15.23 -8.77 44.39
C ARG A 399 -16.45 -8.01 44.93
N ASN A 400 -17.11 -7.22 44.08
CA ASN A 400 -18.31 -6.50 44.45
C ASN A 400 -19.46 -7.46 44.81
N GLU A 401 -19.64 -8.51 44.05
CA GLU A 401 -20.66 -9.54 44.23
C GLU A 401 -20.40 -10.34 45.53
N VAL A 402 -19.15 -10.78 45.76
CA VAL A 402 -18.78 -11.43 47.04
C VAL A 402 -18.95 -10.47 48.20
N THR A 403 -18.64 -9.18 48.06
CA THR A 403 -18.86 -8.17 49.11
C THR A 403 -20.35 -7.95 49.37
N ALA A 404 -21.18 -7.92 48.34
CA ALA A 404 -22.64 -7.83 48.47
C ALA A 404 -23.21 -9.06 49.22
N VAL A 405 -22.73 -10.27 48.90
CA VAL A 405 -23.12 -11.50 49.62
C VAL A 405 -22.68 -11.44 51.10
N LYS A 406 -21.47 -11.01 51.40
CA LYS A 406 -20.98 -10.83 52.77
C LYS A 406 -21.87 -9.85 53.55
N ASN A 407 -22.17 -8.70 52.95
CA ASN A 407 -23.03 -7.71 53.58
C ASN A 407 -24.46 -8.26 53.82
N TYR A 408 -25.00 -9.01 52.88
CA TYR A 408 -26.28 -9.67 53.07
C TYR A 408 -26.25 -10.68 54.22
N ILE A 409 -25.22 -11.53 54.33
CA ILE A 409 -24.99 -12.44 55.44
C ILE A 409 -24.87 -11.69 56.77
N TYR A 410 -24.21 -10.55 56.83
CA TYR A 410 -24.07 -9.71 58.03
C TYR A 410 -25.41 -9.15 58.53
N GLN A 411 -26.32 -8.84 57.61
CA GLN A 411 -27.63 -8.26 57.95
C GLN A 411 -28.69 -9.33 58.27
N HIS A 412 -28.55 -10.53 57.67
CA HIS A 412 -29.59 -11.58 57.68
C HIS A 412 -29.10 -12.94 58.23
N TYR A 413 -27.99 -12.95 59.02
CA TYR A 413 -27.41 -14.19 59.51
C TYR A 413 -28.35 -15.01 60.39
N GLU A 414 -29.41 -14.45 60.92
CA GLU A 414 -30.48 -15.06 61.72
C GLU A 414 -31.42 -15.92 60.87
N GLU A 415 -31.52 -15.64 59.57
CA GLU A 415 -32.41 -16.29 58.63
C GLU A 415 -31.84 -17.58 58.06
N ASP A 416 -32.66 -18.37 57.40
CA ASP A 416 -32.21 -19.60 56.72
C ASP A 416 -31.55 -19.20 55.40
N LEU A 417 -30.21 -19.09 55.42
CA LEU A 417 -29.38 -18.72 54.29
C LEU A 417 -28.89 -19.96 53.53
N ASN A 418 -29.22 -20.06 52.26
CA ASN A 418 -28.69 -21.10 51.38
C ASN A 418 -28.00 -20.50 50.14
N LEU A 419 -27.19 -21.33 49.46
CA LEU A 419 -26.39 -20.90 48.32
C LEU A 419 -27.26 -20.38 47.15
N GLU A 420 -28.44 -21.01 46.92
CA GLU A 420 -29.32 -20.65 45.81
C GLU A 420 -29.90 -19.25 45.99
N MET A 421 -30.46 -18.99 47.19
CA MET A 421 -31.03 -17.67 47.54
C MET A 421 -29.97 -16.57 47.47
N LEU A 422 -28.75 -16.82 47.96
CA LEU A 422 -27.68 -15.81 47.92
C LEU A 422 -27.20 -15.58 46.51
N ALA A 423 -27.20 -16.60 45.64
CA ALA A 423 -26.86 -16.47 44.23
C ALA A 423 -27.90 -15.64 43.47
N GLU A 424 -29.17 -15.83 43.73
CA GLU A 424 -30.25 -15.02 43.17
C GLU A 424 -30.13 -13.53 43.54
N LYS A 425 -29.74 -13.24 44.79
CA LYS A 425 -29.57 -11.86 45.28
C LYS A 425 -28.45 -11.10 44.51
N VAL A 426 -27.49 -11.77 43.97
CA VAL A 426 -26.40 -11.15 43.19
C VAL A 426 -26.48 -11.52 41.70
N TYR A 427 -27.60 -12.08 41.26
CA TYR A 427 -27.87 -12.47 39.86
C TYR A 427 -26.85 -13.42 39.25
N LEU A 428 -26.35 -14.37 40.10
CA LEU A 428 -25.37 -15.37 39.68
C LEU A 428 -25.95 -16.78 39.75
N SER A 429 -25.31 -17.72 39.03
CA SER A 429 -25.58 -19.15 39.27
C SER A 429 -24.95 -19.62 40.59
N SER A 430 -25.58 -20.61 41.28
CA SER A 430 -25.07 -21.17 42.52
C SER A 430 -23.68 -21.71 42.40
N GLY A 431 -23.36 -22.36 41.25
CA GLY A 431 -22.01 -22.90 40.98
C GLY A 431 -20.94 -21.79 40.87
N TYR A 432 -21.27 -20.70 40.13
CA TYR A 432 -20.34 -19.59 39.98
C TYR A 432 -20.13 -18.81 41.27
N LEU A 433 -21.21 -18.51 42.03
CA LEU A 433 -21.08 -17.87 43.35
C LEU A 433 -20.21 -18.71 44.29
N SER A 434 -20.40 -20.05 44.35
CA SER A 434 -19.61 -20.93 45.17
C SER A 434 -18.14 -20.84 44.83
N PHE A 435 -17.80 -20.81 43.52
CA PHE A 435 -16.44 -20.72 43.05
C PHE A 435 -15.79 -19.39 43.44
N ILE A 436 -16.39 -18.23 43.06
CA ILE A 436 -15.79 -16.91 43.34
C ILE A 436 -15.69 -16.63 44.83
N PHE A 437 -16.72 -17.04 45.62
CA PHE A 437 -16.72 -16.85 47.06
C PHE A 437 -15.58 -17.63 47.73
N LYS A 438 -15.37 -18.88 47.32
CA LYS A 438 -14.26 -19.68 47.82
C LYS A 438 -12.89 -19.11 47.43
N LYS A 439 -12.77 -18.64 46.20
CA LYS A 439 -11.54 -18.00 45.66
C LYS A 439 -11.19 -16.75 46.47
N GLU A 440 -12.19 -15.88 46.75
CA GLU A 440 -11.98 -14.58 47.38
C GLU A 440 -11.87 -14.66 48.93
N THR A 441 -12.53 -15.67 49.58
CA THR A 441 -12.57 -15.76 51.05
C THR A 441 -11.70 -16.92 51.60
N GLY A 442 -11.20 -17.80 50.76
CA GLY A 442 -10.47 -18.98 51.16
C GLY A 442 -11.35 -20.12 51.72
N MET A 443 -12.67 -19.92 51.83
CA MET A 443 -13.58 -20.91 52.41
C MET A 443 -14.93 -20.96 51.68
N ASN A 444 -15.59 -22.13 51.76
CA ASN A 444 -16.92 -22.25 51.14
C ASN A 444 -17.97 -21.44 51.90
N LEU A 445 -19.03 -21.05 51.24
CA LEU A 445 -20.09 -20.15 51.72
C LEU A 445 -20.74 -20.67 53.00
N ASN A 446 -21.12 -21.93 53.09
CA ASN A 446 -21.73 -22.51 54.25
C ASN A 446 -20.78 -22.50 55.49
N ARG A 447 -19.51 -22.71 55.29
CA ARG A 447 -18.51 -22.59 56.36
C ARG A 447 -18.36 -21.14 56.79
N TYR A 448 -18.40 -20.20 55.88
CA TYR A 448 -18.34 -18.76 56.18
C TYR A 448 -19.52 -18.31 57.02
N ILE A 449 -20.76 -18.68 56.65
CA ILE A 449 -21.99 -18.38 57.41
C ILE A 449 -21.90 -18.97 58.81
N ARG A 450 -21.50 -20.22 58.95
CA ARG A 450 -21.34 -20.89 60.23
C ARG A 450 -20.31 -20.17 61.12
N VAL A 451 -19.15 -19.83 60.59
CA VAL A 451 -18.09 -19.12 61.34
C VAL A 451 -18.61 -17.75 61.82
N PHE A 452 -19.36 -17.03 60.96
CA PHE A 452 -19.92 -15.75 61.30
C PHE A 452 -20.96 -15.87 62.42
N ARG A 453 -21.87 -16.87 62.36
CA ARG A 453 -22.86 -17.18 63.39
C ARG A 453 -22.18 -17.54 64.71
N MET A 454 -21.10 -18.29 64.70
CA MET A 454 -20.31 -18.63 65.91
C MET A 454 -19.70 -17.37 66.55
N LYS A 455 -19.17 -16.44 65.77
CA LYS A 455 -18.64 -15.15 66.28
C LYS A 455 -19.75 -14.34 66.94
N LYS A 456 -20.94 -14.26 66.34
CA LYS A 456 -22.10 -13.56 66.90
C LYS A 456 -22.61 -14.26 68.14
N ALA A 457 -22.66 -15.57 68.19
CA ALA A 457 -23.02 -16.33 69.40
C ALA A 457 -22.02 -16.06 70.56
N LYS A 458 -20.72 -15.97 70.29
CA LYS A 458 -19.68 -15.60 71.28
C LYS A 458 -19.96 -14.21 71.84
N GLU A 459 -20.29 -13.22 71.00
CA GLU A 459 -20.64 -11.86 71.40
C GLU A 459 -21.84 -11.84 72.34
N LEU A 460 -22.94 -12.55 71.93
CA LEU A 460 -24.18 -12.60 72.74
C LEU A 460 -24.00 -13.35 74.07
N LEU A 461 -23.21 -14.43 74.10
CA LEU A 461 -22.84 -15.13 75.36
C LEU A 461 -22.12 -14.25 76.35
N ARG A 462 -21.26 -13.32 75.88
CA ARG A 462 -20.50 -12.37 76.71
C ARG A 462 -21.31 -11.14 77.14
N SER A 463 -22.16 -10.63 76.27
CA SER A 463 -22.84 -9.36 76.47
C SER A 463 -24.26 -9.45 77.03
N THR A 464 -24.82 -10.69 77.09
CA THR A 464 -26.20 -10.88 77.53
C THR A 464 -26.39 -12.06 78.45
N ASN A 465 -27.46 -12.05 79.23
CA ASN A 465 -27.91 -13.19 80.06
C ASN A 465 -28.91 -14.15 79.38
N MET A 466 -29.02 -14.09 78.03
CA MET A 466 -29.94 -14.92 77.27
C MET A 466 -29.61 -16.41 77.49
N LYS A 467 -30.66 -17.26 77.54
CA LYS A 467 -30.47 -18.74 77.58
C LYS A 467 -29.77 -19.23 76.28
N VAL A 468 -28.92 -20.25 76.41
CA VAL A 468 -28.20 -20.83 75.27
C VAL A 468 -29.14 -21.20 74.11
N ALA A 469 -30.33 -21.71 74.42
CA ALA A 469 -31.36 -21.99 73.40
C ALA A 469 -31.81 -20.73 72.65
N GLN A 470 -32.02 -19.60 73.35
CA GLN A 470 -32.40 -18.32 72.73
C GLN A 470 -31.30 -17.74 71.87
N ILE A 471 -30.02 -17.92 72.31
CA ILE A 471 -28.87 -17.52 71.50
C ILE A 471 -28.78 -18.37 70.24
N SER A 472 -28.96 -19.69 70.36
CA SER A 472 -28.96 -20.61 69.20
C SER A 472 -29.96 -20.18 68.13
N GLU A 473 -31.20 -19.86 68.55
CA GLU A 473 -32.24 -19.37 67.66
C GLU A 473 -31.88 -18.01 67.07
N LYS A 474 -31.43 -17.09 67.89
CA LYS A 474 -31.07 -15.73 67.49
C LYS A 474 -29.89 -15.64 66.51
N VAL A 475 -29.01 -16.65 66.50
CA VAL A 475 -27.90 -16.72 65.53
C VAL A 475 -28.24 -17.64 64.36
N GLY A 476 -29.49 -18.06 64.16
CA GLY A 476 -29.97 -18.77 62.99
C GLY A 476 -29.72 -20.28 62.99
N PHE A 477 -29.61 -20.90 64.18
CA PHE A 477 -29.56 -22.37 64.29
C PHE A 477 -30.88 -22.93 64.70
N ALA A 478 -31.50 -23.72 63.82
CA ALA A 478 -32.77 -24.38 64.11
C ALA A 478 -32.69 -25.48 65.17
N ASN A 479 -31.48 -26.04 65.43
CA ASN A 479 -31.27 -27.09 66.39
C ASN A 479 -30.20 -26.73 67.42
N VAL A 480 -30.60 -26.61 68.69
CA VAL A 480 -29.74 -26.24 69.84
C VAL A 480 -28.59 -27.24 70.05
N SER A 481 -28.85 -28.52 69.89
CA SER A 481 -27.84 -29.55 70.06
C SER A 481 -26.74 -29.45 68.99
N TYR A 482 -27.12 -29.15 67.75
CA TYR A 482 -26.22 -28.90 66.64
C TYR A 482 -25.42 -27.60 66.85
N PHE A 483 -26.06 -26.56 67.34
CA PHE A 483 -25.39 -25.33 67.73
C PHE A 483 -24.34 -25.57 68.81
N CYS A 484 -24.64 -26.27 69.90
CA CYS A 484 -23.72 -26.56 71.01
C CYS A 484 -22.52 -27.36 70.52
N ARG A 485 -22.74 -28.35 69.64
CA ARG A 485 -21.66 -29.14 69.04
C ARG A 485 -20.75 -28.24 68.17
N SER A 486 -21.34 -27.47 67.26
CA SER A 486 -20.62 -26.54 66.37
C SER A 486 -19.82 -25.49 67.12
N PHE A 487 -20.39 -24.97 68.21
CA PHE A 487 -19.72 -24.00 69.06
C PHE A 487 -18.51 -24.62 69.77
N ARG A 488 -18.68 -25.83 70.30
CA ARG A 488 -17.59 -26.60 70.94
C ARG A 488 -16.49 -26.95 69.94
N GLU A 489 -16.85 -27.36 68.73
CA GLU A 489 -15.88 -27.62 67.66
C GLU A 489 -15.10 -26.37 67.28
N TYR A 490 -15.72 -25.19 67.36
CA TYR A 490 -15.06 -23.95 66.93
C TYR A 490 -14.27 -23.27 68.06
N TYR A 491 -14.72 -23.29 69.31
CA TYR A 491 -14.14 -22.62 70.43
C TYR A 491 -13.57 -23.55 71.53
N GLY A 492 -13.54 -24.84 71.31
CA GLY A 492 -13.01 -25.82 72.28
C GLY A 492 -13.85 -26.12 73.51
N SER A 493 -14.86 -25.30 73.83
CA SER A 493 -15.71 -25.40 75.03
C SER A 493 -17.20 -25.25 74.70
N SER A 494 -18.09 -25.78 75.57
CA SER A 494 -19.55 -25.62 75.38
C SER A 494 -19.95 -24.15 75.60
N PRO A 495 -21.08 -23.66 75.00
CA PRO A 495 -21.58 -22.30 75.19
C PRO A 495 -21.76 -21.92 76.67
N GLU A 496 -22.24 -22.88 77.49
CA GLU A 496 -22.39 -22.66 78.92
C GLU A 496 -21.08 -22.53 79.69
N SER A 497 -20.13 -23.41 79.35
CA SER A 497 -18.77 -23.33 79.95
C SER A 497 -18.04 -22.07 79.55
N TYR A 498 -18.19 -21.66 78.27
CA TYR A 498 -17.62 -20.41 77.76
C TYR A 498 -18.15 -19.17 78.49
N ARG A 499 -19.45 -19.13 78.79
CA ARG A 499 -20.11 -18.08 79.57
C ARG A 499 -19.59 -17.97 81.01
N LYS A 500 -19.32 -19.13 81.64
CA LYS A 500 -18.83 -19.17 83.04
C LYS A 500 -17.36 -18.85 83.18
N GLY A 501 -16.67 -18.49 82.12
CA GLY A 501 -15.26 -18.10 82.14
C GLY A 501 -14.26 -19.24 82.29
N THR A 502 -14.67 -20.49 82.07
CA THR A 502 -13.83 -21.68 82.14
C THR A 502 -13.27 -22.11 80.76
N GLY A 503 -13.34 -21.24 79.80
CA GLY A 503 -12.73 -21.48 78.48
C GLY A 503 -11.55 -20.58 78.30
N GLU A 504 -10.35 -21.12 78.25
CA GLU A 504 -9.12 -20.42 77.93
C GLU A 504 -9.19 -19.86 76.50
N ASP A 505 -8.69 -18.63 76.39
CA ASP A 505 -8.52 -17.95 75.06
C ASP A 505 -7.33 -18.60 74.32
N GLU A 506 -7.47 -19.77 73.74
CA GLU A 506 -6.53 -20.24 72.72
C GLU A 506 -6.94 -19.59 71.39
N GLN A 507 -6.12 -18.60 71.03
CA GLN A 507 -6.05 -18.04 69.68
C GLN A 507 -5.56 -19.09 68.71
N THR A 508 -6.28 -19.32 67.64
CA THR A 508 -5.73 -19.95 66.42
C THR A 508 -5.71 -18.87 65.34
N SER A 509 -4.53 -18.63 64.91
CA SER A 509 -4.06 -17.80 63.76
C SER A 509 -4.81 -18.13 62.48
#